data_3258c3a54f2b34e7e81c96b0a302579c
#
_entry.id   3258c3a54f2b34e7e81c96b0a302579c
#
_cell.length_a   1.000
_cell.length_b   1.000
_cell.length_c   1.000
_cell.angle_alpha   90.00
_cell.angle_beta   90.00
_cell.angle_gamma   90.00
#
_symmetry.space_group_name_H-M   'P 1'
#
loop_
_entity.id
_entity.type
_entity.pdbx_description
1 polymer ?
#
loop_
_entity_poly.entity_id
_entity_poly.type
_entity_poly.pdbx_seq_one_letter_code
_entity_poly.pdbx_strand_id
1 'polypeptide(L)'
;MTCENENAKATFGSLHDAVKASQRRNAGESGPQATMPVAERFVSINGEGACAGKLAAFIRFTGCNLRCGYCDTMWANAPGVTAQDETPEQLAAWVRQIGVECVTLTGGEPVLQPLLPQLVELLLGELGPTGRGLRVEIETNGAADLGELADLRARIGNVAPGRLSFTVDWKLPSSGMEQRMLPANFRLLDGCDTVKFVCGQGDLPRVLEVARQLDLPGRVPVYLSPCFGDIEPARIVEFMQENRMTWATAQVQLHKVIWPDVERGV
;
A
#
# COMPACT_ATOMS: atom_id res chain seq x y z
N MET A 1 -17.24 -29.74 -12.72
CA MET A 1 -17.62 -28.94 -13.90
C MET A 1 -16.74 -27.70 -13.91
N THR A 2 -15.68 -27.76 -14.68
CA THR A 2 -14.69 -26.71 -14.83
C THR A 2 -15.14 -25.83 -16.00
N CYS A 3 -15.72 -24.64 -15.70
CA CYS A 3 -15.87 -23.60 -16.70
C CYS A 3 -14.56 -22.83 -16.80
N GLU A 4 -13.67 -23.30 -17.63
CA GLU A 4 -12.51 -22.51 -18.07
C GLU A 4 -13.01 -21.46 -19.06
N ASN A 5 -12.82 -20.19 -18.68
CA ASN A 5 -13.23 -19.05 -19.46
C ASN A 5 -12.18 -18.75 -20.54
N GLU A 6 -12.29 -19.41 -21.71
CA GLU A 6 -11.39 -19.22 -22.86
C GLU A 6 -11.39 -17.77 -23.40
N ASN A 7 -12.46 -17.02 -23.19
CA ASN A 7 -12.55 -15.60 -23.57
C ASN A 7 -11.60 -14.68 -22.76
N ALA A 8 -11.28 -15.04 -21.50
CA ALA A 8 -10.36 -14.24 -20.69
C ALA A 8 -8.91 -14.31 -21.22
N LYS A 9 -8.49 -15.47 -21.74
CA LYS A 9 -7.15 -15.66 -22.31
C LYS A 9 -6.96 -14.87 -23.62
N ALA A 10 -7.99 -14.80 -24.47
CA ALA A 10 -7.92 -14.06 -25.75
C ALA A 10 -7.87 -12.53 -25.53
N THR A 11 -8.60 -12.01 -24.54
CA THR A 11 -8.61 -10.57 -24.20
C THR A 11 -7.30 -10.12 -23.56
N PHE A 12 -6.70 -11.00 -22.75
CA PHE A 12 -5.40 -10.72 -22.09
C PHE A 12 -4.23 -10.65 -23.09
N GLY A 13 -4.20 -11.55 -24.09
CA GLY A 13 -3.22 -11.48 -25.19
C GLY A 13 -3.26 -10.12 -25.90
N SER A 14 -4.45 -9.60 -26.17
CA SER A 14 -4.61 -8.29 -26.87
C SER A 14 -4.14 -7.10 -26.04
N LEU A 15 -4.33 -7.13 -24.70
CA LEU A 15 -3.90 -6.07 -23.80
C LEU A 15 -2.37 -6.07 -23.64
N HIS A 16 -1.79 -7.25 -23.47
CA HIS A 16 -0.35 -7.44 -23.38
C HIS A 16 0.36 -7.02 -24.69
N ASP A 17 -0.24 -7.32 -25.83
CA ASP A 17 0.25 -6.90 -27.15
C ASP A 17 0.06 -5.38 -27.37
N ALA A 18 -1.03 -4.80 -26.85
CA ALA A 18 -1.25 -3.35 -26.88
C ALA A 18 -0.25 -2.58 -26.01
N VAL A 19 0.06 -3.09 -24.82
CA VAL A 19 1.10 -2.53 -23.93
C VAL A 19 2.47 -2.65 -24.57
N LYS A 20 2.83 -3.82 -25.14
CA LYS A 20 4.07 -4.03 -25.91
C LYS A 20 4.12 -3.16 -27.17
N ALA A 21 3.01 -2.93 -27.85
CA ALA A 21 2.94 -2.07 -29.03
C ALA A 21 3.09 -0.58 -28.67
N SER A 22 2.58 -0.17 -27.50
CA SER A 22 2.81 1.17 -26.94
C SER A 22 4.30 1.36 -26.58
N GLN A 23 4.90 0.36 -25.93
CA GLN A 23 6.33 0.35 -25.58
C GLN A 23 7.23 0.39 -26.79
N ARG A 24 6.89 -0.31 -27.90
CA ARG A 24 7.66 -0.29 -29.17
C ARG A 24 7.56 1.06 -29.89
N ARG A 25 6.48 1.80 -29.75
CA ARG A 25 6.35 3.16 -30.34
C ARG A 25 7.20 4.19 -29.62
N ASN A 26 7.47 4.00 -28.32
CA ASN A 26 8.35 4.88 -27.52
C ASN A 26 9.85 4.53 -27.61
N ALA A 27 10.21 3.42 -28.25
CA ALA A 27 11.61 2.97 -28.39
C ALA A 27 12.39 3.70 -29.52
N GLY A 28 11.81 4.72 -30.15
CA GLY A 28 12.40 5.45 -31.29
C GLY A 28 13.18 6.72 -30.94
N GLU A 29 13.06 7.28 -29.73
CA GLU A 29 13.83 8.47 -29.31
C GLU A 29 14.31 8.27 -27.86
N SER A 30 15.61 8.07 -27.69
CA SER A 30 16.25 7.95 -26.37
C SER A 30 16.42 9.32 -25.69
N GLY A 31 15.32 9.93 -25.29
CA GLY A 31 15.30 10.93 -24.22
C GLY A 31 15.51 10.26 -22.86
N PRO A 32 15.88 11.02 -21.79
CA PRO A 32 15.98 10.45 -20.46
C PRO A 32 14.63 9.83 -20.08
N GLN A 33 14.63 8.52 -19.80
CA GLN A 33 13.42 7.84 -19.30
C GLN A 33 13.01 8.45 -17.97
N ALA A 34 11.72 8.70 -17.78
CA ALA A 34 11.20 9.19 -16.52
C ALA A 34 11.38 8.13 -15.41
N THR A 35 11.89 8.54 -14.26
CA THR A 35 12.25 7.67 -13.13
C THR A 35 11.48 8.01 -11.87
N MET A 36 11.50 7.10 -10.91
CA MET A 36 10.92 7.22 -9.58
C MET A 36 12.04 7.17 -8.54
N PRO A 37 12.08 8.10 -7.57
CA PRO A 37 13.12 8.11 -6.54
C PRO A 37 12.84 7.03 -5.48
N VAL A 38 13.58 5.94 -5.50
CA VAL A 38 13.48 4.79 -4.59
C VAL A 38 14.50 4.93 -3.46
N ALA A 39 14.01 5.02 -2.21
CA ALA A 39 14.87 5.07 -1.02
C ALA A 39 15.49 3.70 -0.72
N GLU A 40 14.70 2.64 -0.86
CA GLU A 40 15.13 1.25 -0.73
C GLU A 40 14.14 0.29 -1.41
N ARG A 41 14.64 -0.90 -1.76
CA ARG A 41 13.83 -2.05 -2.13
C ARG A 41 14.39 -3.30 -1.48
N PHE A 42 13.54 -4.12 -0.89
CA PHE A 42 13.95 -5.29 -0.11
C PHE A 42 12.83 -6.34 -0.08
N VAL A 43 13.16 -7.51 0.46
CA VAL A 43 12.19 -8.58 0.69
C VAL A 43 12.08 -8.80 2.19
N SER A 44 10.87 -8.70 2.71
CA SER A 44 10.55 -8.96 4.12
C SER A 44 9.12 -9.44 4.26
N ILE A 45 8.63 -9.59 5.48
CA ILE A 45 7.22 -9.85 5.74
C ILE A 45 6.43 -8.55 5.83
N ASN A 46 5.18 -8.54 5.40
CA ASN A 46 4.28 -7.46 5.78
C ASN A 46 4.11 -7.45 7.30
N GLY A 47 4.42 -6.31 7.91
CA GLY A 47 4.33 -6.12 9.36
C GLY A 47 2.91 -5.90 9.85
N GLU A 48 2.03 -5.41 8.98
CA GLU A 48 0.67 -4.96 9.29
C GLU A 48 -0.29 -5.22 8.11
N GLY A 49 -1.56 -4.85 8.30
CA GLY A 49 -2.60 -4.94 7.26
C GLY A 49 -3.09 -6.36 7.01
N ALA A 50 -3.83 -6.53 5.91
CA ALA A 50 -4.43 -7.81 5.53
C ALA A 50 -3.40 -8.86 5.09
N CYS A 51 -2.18 -8.44 4.80
CA CYS A 51 -1.07 -9.31 4.39
C CYS A 51 -0.04 -9.56 5.50
N ALA A 52 -0.32 -9.19 6.75
CA ALA A 52 0.59 -9.39 7.88
C ALA A 52 1.16 -10.82 7.93
N GLY A 53 2.48 -10.94 8.11
CA GLY A 53 3.21 -12.19 8.13
C GLY A 53 3.50 -12.83 6.77
N LYS A 54 3.02 -12.27 5.66
CA LYS A 54 3.33 -12.77 4.32
C LYS A 54 4.59 -12.12 3.77
N LEU A 55 5.43 -12.96 3.13
CA LEU A 55 6.61 -12.48 2.42
C LEU A 55 6.20 -11.59 1.24
N ALA A 56 6.81 -10.43 1.13
CA ALA A 56 6.55 -9.44 0.09
C ALA A 56 7.84 -8.76 -0.40
N ALA A 57 7.82 -8.29 -1.64
CA ALA A 57 8.77 -7.33 -2.13
C ALA A 57 8.29 -5.92 -1.77
N PHE A 58 9.12 -5.18 -1.05
CA PHE A 58 8.86 -3.80 -0.69
C PHE A 58 9.59 -2.84 -1.65
N ILE A 59 8.88 -1.82 -2.11
CA ILE A 59 9.46 -0.68 -2.81
C ILE A 59 9.09 0.57 -2.02
N ARG A 60 10.09 1.20 -1.43
CA ARG A 60 9.96 2.41 -0.61
C ARG A 60 10.43 3.63 -1.38
N PHE A 61 9.50 4.52 -1.70
CA PHE A 61 9.78 5.79 -2.36
C PHE A 61 10.19 6.88 -1.37
N THR A 62 10.87 7.91 -1.87
CA THR A 62 11.17 9.12 -1.09
C THR A 62 10.05 10.15 -1.21
N GLY A 63 10.01 11.07 -0.26
CA GLY A 63 9.09 12.21 -0.27
C GLY A 63 7.74 11.90 0.37
N CYS A 64 7.27 12.81 1.22
CA CYS A 64 5.97 12.72 1.89
C CYS A 64 5.37 14.11 2.05
N ASN A 65 4.05 14.22 1.88
CA ASN A 65 3.27 15.43 2.11
C ASN A 65 2.91 15.66 3.60
N LEU A 66 3.25 14.71 4.48
CA LEU A 66 3.02 14.79 5.93
C LEU A 66 4.34 14.82 6.73
N ARG A 67 4.22 15.19 8.02
CA ARG A 67 5.30 15.18 9.01
C ARG A 67 4.75 14.69 10.35
N CYS A 68 4.40 13.38 10.39
CA CYS A 68 3.83 12.76 11.59
C CYS A 68 4.86 12.70 12.72
N GLY A 69 4.44 13.00 13.95
CA GLY A 69 5.34 13.03 15.11
C GLY A 69 5.97 11.68 15.45
N TYR A 70 5.30 10.57 15.12
CA TYR A 70 5.77 9.20 15.37
C TYR A 70 6.26 8.47 14.11
N CYS A 71 6.61 9.20 13.04
CA CYS A 71 7.03 8.57 11.79
C CYS A 71 8.36 7.82 11.96
N ASP A 72 8.34 6.51 11.75
CA ASP A 72 9.51 5.64 11.83
C ASP A 72 10.36 5.61 10.55
N THR A 73 9.82 6.15 9.45
CA THR A 73 10.50 6.25 8.16
C THR A 73 10.86 7.68 7.76
N MET A 74 10.99 8.58 8.75
CA MET A 74 11.38 9.98 8.51
C MET A 74 12.71 10.11 7.75
N TRP A 75 13.62 9.15 7.92
CA TRP A 75 14.90 9.09 7.22
C TRP A 75 14.73 9.05 5.70
N ALA A 76 13.69 8.36 5.18
CA ALA A 76 13.40 8.30 3.73
C ALA A 76 12.89 9.63 3.17
N ASN A 77 12.53 10.59 4.05
CA ASN A 77 11.99 11.89 3.70
C ASN A 77 12.93 13.05 4.10
N ALA A 78 14.12 12.72 4.62
CA ALA A 78 15.10 13.71 5.04
C ALA A 78 15.69 14.43 3.81
N PRO A 79 16.05 15.74 3.94
CA PRO A 79 16.80 16.44 2.91
C PRO A 79 18.11 15.70 2.61
N GLY A 80 18.40 15.47 1.32
CA GLY A 80 19.61 14.78 0.91
C GLY A 80 19.61 13.26 1.11
N VAL A 81 18.45 12.64 1.34
CA VAL A 81 18.34 11.18 1.34
C VAL A 81 18.88 10.60 0.03
N THR A 82 19.69 9.57 0.13
CA THR A 82 20.16 8.84 -1.05
C THR A 82 19.00 8.03 -1.62
N ALA A 83 18.63 8.33 -2.85
CA ALA A 83 17.64 7.58 -3.59
C ALA A 83 18.28 7.04 -4.88
N GLN A 84 17.78 5.90 -5.35
CA GLN A 84 18.07 5.37 -6.67
C GLN A 84 16.94 5.75 -7.60
N ASP A 85 17.26 6.38 -8.72
CA ASP A 85 16.28 6.70 -9.75
C ASP A 85 16.04 5.45 -10.61
N GLU A 86 14.86 4.85 -10.49
CA GLU A 86 14.49 3.62 -11.20
C GLU A 86 13.24 3.84 -12.05
N THR A 87 13.19 3.22 -13.24
CA THR A 87 11.97 3.26 -14.06
C THR A 87 10.95 2.23 -13.56
N PRO A 88 9.66 2.39 -13.87
CA PRO A 88 8.63 1.39 -13.56
C PRO A 88 8.99 -0.02 -14.08
N GLU A 89 9.60 -0.10 -15.28
CA GLU A 89 10.01 -1.36 -15.91
C GLU A 89 11.15 -2.05 -15.13
N GLN A 90 12.12 -1.26 -14.62
CA GLN A 90 13.21 -1.79 -13.78
C GLN A 90 12.67 -2.35 -12.47
N LEU A 91 11.74 -1.64 -11.84
CA LEU A 91 11.09 -2.09 -10.61
C LEU A 91 10.24 -3.36 -10.82
N ALA A 92 9.45 -3.42 -11.88
CA ALA A 92 8.68 -4.61 -12.23
C ALA A 92 9.59 -5.80 -12.57
N ALA A 93 10.69 -5.58 -13.29
CA ALA A 93 11.68 -6.61 -13.59
C ALA A 93 12.35 -7.15 -12.33
N TRP A 94 12.66 -6.29 -11.36
CA TRP A 94 13.21 -6.69 -10.07
C TRP A 94 12.21 -7.56 -9.29
N VAL A 95 10.93 -7.17 -9.20
CA VAL A 95 9.87 -7.96 -8.53
C VAL A 95 9.74 -9.35 -9.18
N ARG A 96 9.75 -9.42 -10.51
CA ARG A 96 9.70 -10.69 -11.26
C ARG A 96 10.91 -11.58 -10.93
N GLN A 97 12.11 -11.00 -10.82
CA GLN A 97 13.33 -11.74 -10.48
C GLN A 97 13.30 -12.29 -9.06
N ILE A 98 12.75 -11.53 -8.10
CA ILE A 98 12.60 -11.96 -6.69
C ILE A 98 11.63 -13.14 -6.58
N GLY A 99 10.56 -13.17 -7.34
CA GLY A 99 9.61 -14.28 -7.34
C GLY A 99 8.78 -14.36 -6.06
N VAL A 100 8.04 -13.30 -5.73
CA VAL A 100 7.11 -13.23 -4.60
C VAL A 100 5.65 -13.19 -5.07
N GLU A 101 4.71 -13.46 -4.16
CA GLU A 101 3.27 -13.34 -4.42
C GLU A 101 2.72 -11.95 -4.07
N CYS A 102 3.40 -11.23 -3.17
CA CYS A 102 2.96 -9.94 -2.66
C CYS A 102 4.00 -8.86 -2.95
N VAL A 103 3.52 -7.68 -3.32
CA VAL A 103 4.32 -6.47 -3.50
C VAL A 103 3.70 -5.36 -2.68
N THR A 104 4.49 -4.68 -1.85
CA THR A 104 4.06 -3.54 -1.05
C THR A 104 4.76 -2.28 -1.53
N LEU A 105 3.97 -1.36 -2.07
CA LEU A 105 4.41 -0.03 -2.50
C LEU A 105 4.18 0.93 -1.34
N THR A 106 5.25 1.48 -0.79
CA THR A 106 5.25 2.29 0.43
C THR A 106 6.28 3.42 0.32
N GLY A 107 6.67 4.02 1.40
CA GLY A 107 7.75 5.01 1.41
C GLY A 107 7.47 6.19 2.30
N GLY A 108 7.72 7.38 1.79
CA GLY A 108 7.15 8.59 2.34
C GLY A 108 5.64 8.59 2.06
N GLU A 109 5.28 8.93 0.84
CA GLU A 109 3.91 8.76 0.33
C GLU A 109 3.99 8.30 -1.14
N PRO A 110 3.69 7.03 -1.43
CA PRO A 110 3.82 6.48 -2.78
C PRO A 110 2.88 7.14 -3.79
N VAL A 111 1.70 7.60 -3.37
CA VAL A 111 0.69 8.22 -4.25
C VAL A 111 1.19 9.55 -4.84
N LEU A 112 2.23 10.17 -4.28
CA LEU A 112 2.86 11.35 -4.85
C LEU A 112 3.75 11.06 -6.06
N GLN A 113 4.03 9.79 -6.34
CA GLN A 113 4.89 9.42 -7.47
C GLN A 113 4.09 9.44 -8.78
N PRO A 114 4.45 10.32 -9.74
CA PRO A 114 3.66 10.47 -10.98
C PRO A 114 3.59 9.20 -11.85
N LEU A 115 4.59 8.32 -11.72
CA LEU A 115 4.65 7.06 -12.48
C LEU A 115 4.08 5.86 -11.71
N LEU A 116 3.50 6.08 -10.52
CA LEU A 116 2.91 4.99 -9.73
C LEU A 116 1.83 4.22 -10.47
N PRO A 117 0.88 4.86 -11.19
CA PRO A 117 -0.13 4.14 -11.97
C PRO A 117 0.49 3.20 -13.02
N GLN A 118 1.56 3.64 -13.70
CA GLN A 118 2.28 2.82 -14.68
C GLN A 118 2.96 1.61 -14.03
N LEU A 119 3.63 1.80 -12.89
CA LEU A 119 4.25 0.70 -12.15
C LEU A 119 3.18 -0.30 -11.69
N VAL A 120 2.07 0.16 -11.14
CA VAL A 120 0.95 -0.69 -10.70
C VAL A 120 0.41 -1.51 -11.87
N GLU A 121 0.19 -0.90 -13.03
CA GLU A 121 -0.30 -1.60 -14.23
C GLU A 121 0.66 -2.71 -14.67
N LEU A 122 1.98 -2.45 -14.68
CA LEU A 122 3.00 -3.45 -14.99
C LEU A 122 2.97 -4.61 -13.98
N LEU A 123 2.95 -4.32 -12.68
CA LEU A 123 2.92 -5.34 -11.62
C LEU A 123 1.66 -6.20 -11.67
N LEU A 124 0.50 -5.61 -11.94
CA LEU A 124 -0.76 -6.36 -12.05
C LEU A 124 -0.79 -7.28 -13.27
N GLY A 125 0.03 -7.03 -14.29
CA GLY A 125 0.24 -7.89 -15.44
C GLY A 125 1.16 -9.09 -15.18
N GLU A 126 1.86 -9.12 -14.04
CA GLU A 126 2.82 -10.19 -13.71
C GLU A 126 2.16 -11.35 -12.98
N LEU A 127 2.79 -12.54 -13.12
CA LEU A 127 2.44 -13.72 -12.37
C LEU A 127 3.49 -13.99 -11.28
N GLY A 128 3.02 -14.35 -10.10
CA GLY A 128 3.87 -14.82 -9.02
C GLY A 128 4.34 -16.28 -9.24
N PRO A 129 5.17 -16.81 -8.33
CA PRO A 129 5.76 -18.15 -8.44
C PRO A 129 4.74 -19.30 -8.48
N THR A 130 3.52 -19.09 -7.96
CA THR A 130 2.45 -20.10 -8.03
C THR A 130 1.64 -20.05 -9.34
N GLY A 131 1.99 -19.15 -10.28
CA GLY A 131 1.25 -18.94 -11.52
C GLY A 131 -0.02 -18.09 -11.35
N ARG A 132 -0.23 -17.51 -10.17
CA ARG A 132 -1.31 -16.55 -9.89
C ARG A 132 -0.81 -15.13 -10.08
N GLY A 133 -1.71 -14.19 -10.35
CA GLY A 133 -1.37 -12.78 -10.42
C GLY A 133 -0.90 -12.24 -9.07
N LEU A 134 -0.01 -11.25 -9.10
CA LEU A 134 0.54 -10.61 -7.91
C LEU A 134 -0.55 -9.91 -7.08
N ARG A 135 -0.35 -9.88 -5.78
CA ARG A 135 -1.08 -9.00 -4.86
C ARG A 135 -0.25 -7.74 -4.68
N VAL A 136 -0.72 -6.65 -5.26
CA VAL A 136 -0.09 -5.33 -5.12
C VAL A 136 -0.84 -4.55 -4.06
N GLU A 137 -0.16 -4.15 -3.01
CA GLU A 137 -0.68 -3.34 -1.92
C GLU A 137 -0.03 -1.96 -1.95
N ILE A 138 -0.82 -0.91 -1.87
CA ILE A 138 -0.33 0.46 -1.70
C ILE A 138 -0.63 0.88 -0.27
N GLU A 139 0.45 1.10 0.52
CA GLU A 139 0.36 1.72 1.84
C GLU A 139 0.44 3.23 1.69
N THR A 140 -0.64 3.93 2.02
CA THR A 140 -0.76 5.38 1.86
C THR A 140 -1.22 6.06 3.14
N ASN A 141 -0.80 7.30 3.33
CA ASN A 141 -1.15 8.10 4.49
C ASN A 141 -2.56 8.74 4.42
N GLY A 142 -3.32 8.50 3.35
CA GLY A 142 -4.69 9.00 3.18
C GLY A 142 -4.83 10.50 2.87
N ALA A 143 -3.75 11.24 2.77
CA ALA A 143 -3.71 12.69 2.50
C ALA A 143 -3.29 13.05 1.06
N ALA A 144 -3.19 12.06 0.18
CA ALA A 144 -3.03 12.22 -1.27
C ALA A 144 -4.23 11.61 -1.97
N ASP A 145 -4.64 12.17 -3.11
CA ASP A 145 -5.83 11.72 -3.85
C ASP A 145 -5.62 10.32 -4.45
N LEU A 146 -6.52 9.39 -4.14
CA LEU A 146 -6.52 8.01 -4.64
C LEU A 146 -7.35 7.82 -5.91
N GLY A 147 -8.03 8.86 -6.41
CA GLY A 147 -8.99 8.75 -7.51
C GLY A 147 -8.43 8.06 -8.74
N GLU A 148 -7.26 8.48 -9.23
CA GLU A 148 -6.61 7.89 -10.41
C GLU A 148 -6.30 6.38 -10.23
N LEU A 149 -5.81 5.98 -9.06
CA LEU A 149 -5.50 4.58 -8.77
C LEU A 149 -6.76 3.73 -8.58
N ALA A 150 -7.82 4.30 -8.02
CA ALA A 150 -9.12 3.64 -7.92
C ALA A 150 -9.75 3.43 -9.30
N ASP A 151 -9.66 4.43 -10.19
CA ASP A 151 -10.10 4.32 -11.58
C ASP A 151 -9.27 3.28 -12.35
N LEU A 152 -7.95 3.26 -12.15
CA LEU A 152 -7.07 2.23 -12.70
C LEU A 152 -7.52 0.85 -12.25
N ARG A 153 -7.73 0.65 -10.94
CA ARG A 153 -8.22 -0.61 -10.36
C ARG A 153 -9.55 -1.05 -10.98
N ALA A 154 -10.50 -0.15 -11.12
CA ALA A 154 -11.81 -0.45 -11.73
C ALA A 154 -11.66 -0.86 -13.22
N ARG A 155 -10.78 -0.19 -13.96
CA ARG A 155 -10.56 -0.44 -15.39
C ARG A 155 -9.90 -1.79 -15.66
N ILE A 156 -8.89 -2.16 -14.86
CA ILE A 156 -8.06 -3.36 -15.13
C ILE A 156 -8.36 -4.55 -14.23
N GLY A 157 -9.12 -4.37 -13.14
CA GLY A 157 -9.34 -5.38 -12.11
C GLY A 157 -10.01 -6.67 -12.58
N ASN A 158 -10.70 -6.65 -13.73
CA ASN A 158 -11.34 -7.83 -14.33
C ASN A 158 -10.52 -8.48 -15.47
N VAL A 159 -9.43 -7.83 -15.91
CA VAL A 159 -8.63 -8.30 -17.05
C VAL A 159 -7.21 -8.65 -16.68
N ALA A 160 -6.64 -8.00 -15.65
CA ALA A 160 -5.31 -8.32 -15.15
C ALA A 160 -5.34 -9.56 -14.24
N PRO A 161 -4.28 -10.39 -14.23
CA PRO A 161 -4.18 -11.53 -13.32
C PRO A 161 -3.98 -11.11 -11.86
N GLY A 162 -3.33 -9.96 -11.64
CA GLY A 162 -3.02 -9.40 -10.33
C GLY A 162 -4.20 -8.65 -9.69
N ARG A 163 -4.03 -8.30 -8.41
CA ARG A 163 -5.04 -7.56 -7.64
C ARG A 163 -4.39 -6.38 -6.92
N LEU A 164 -5.01 -5.21 -7.04
CA LEU A 164 -4.64 -4.01 -6.30
C LEU A 164 -5.51 -3.86 -5.05
N SER A 165 -4.87 -3.59 -3.92
CA SER A 165 -5.51 -3.19 -2.67
C SER A 165 -4.83 -1.96 -2.06
N PHE A 166 -5.57 -1.23 -1.25
CA PHE A 166 -5.08 -0.08 -0.51
C PHE A 166 -5.07 -0.38 0.99
N THR A 167 -3.98 -0.05 1.66
CA THR A 167 -3.94 0.11 3.12
C THR A 167 -3.81 1.59 3.41
N VAL A 168 -4.90 2.20 3.86
CA VAL A 168 -5.02 3.65 4.02
C VAL A 168 -4.99 4.00 5.50
N ASP A 169 -3.98 4.76 5.92
CA ASP A 169 -3.90 5.29 7.26
C ASP A 169 -4.84 6.50 7.44
N TRP A 170 -5.71 6.47 8.43
CA TRP A 170 -6.25 7.70 8.99
C TRP A 170 -5.33 8.20 10.10
N LYS A 171 -4.70 9.33 9.87
CA LYS A 171 -3.82 9.94 10.87
C LYS A 171 -4.65 10.57 11.98
N LEU A 172 -4.43 10.09 13.22
CA LEU A 172 -5.12 10.53 14.42
C LEU A 172 -4.46 11.78 15.03
N PRO A 173 -5.08 12.43 16.03
CA PRO A 173 -4.55 13.67 16.65
C PRO A 173 -3.10 13.58 17.10
N SER A 174 -2.65 12.46 17.69
CA SER A 174 -1.26 12.26 18.15
C SER A 174 -0.23 12.37 17.04
N SER A 175 -0.63 12.11 15.77
CA SER A 175 0.23 12.30 14.61
C SER A 175 0.57 13.78 14.33
N GLY A 176 -0.29 14.71 14.78
CA GLY A 176 -0.26 16.12 14.40
C GLY A 176 -0.75 16.40 12.97
N MET A 177 -1.25 15.39 12.24
CA MET A 177 -1.57 15.48 10.81
C MET A 177 -3.03 15.20 10.46
N GLU A 178 -3.92 14.99 11.45
CA GLU A 178 -5.31 14.61 11.22
C GLU A 178 -6.05 15.57 10.27
N GLN A 179 -5.82 16.87 10.40
CA GLN A 179 -6.46 17.90 9.56
C GLN A 179 -6.09 17.82 8.07
N ARG A 180 -5.11 16.98 7.71
CA ARG A 180 -4.67 16.78 6.33
C ARG A 180 -5.38 15.61 5.64
N MET A 181 -6.19 14.83 6.38
CA MET A 181 -6.89 13.67 5.84
C MET A 181 -7.91 14.07 4.78
N LEU A 182 -8.02 13.24 3.74
CA LEU A 182 -9.00 13.39 2.67
C LEU A 182 -10.13 12.35 2.83
N PRO A 183 -11.28 12.71 3.42
CA PRO A 183 -12.39 11.78 3.62
C PRO A 183 -12.91 11.14 2.33
N ALA A 184 -12.71 11.80 1.18
CA ALA A 184 -13.09 11.28 -0.13
C ALA A 184 -12.38 9.96 -0.45
N ASN A 185 -11.10 9.80 -0.10
CA ASN A 185 -10.32 8.58 -0.31
C ASN A 185 -10.99 7.36 0.35
N PHE A 186 -11.49 7.53 1.57
CA PHE A 186 -12.08 6.44 2.36
C PHE A 186 -13.42 5.97 1.79
N ARG A 187 -14.08 6.75 0.94
CA ARG A 187 -15.31 6.35 0.23
C ARG A 187 -15.02 5.47 -0.98
N LEU A 188 -13.78 5.50 -1.50
CA LEU A 188 -13.32 4.68 -2.63
C LEU A 188 -12.96 3.24 -2.21
N LEU A 189 -12.84 3.00 -0.89
CA LEU A 189 -12.40 1.72 -0.34
C LEU A 189 -13.54 0.72 -0.27
N ASP A 190 -13.20 -0.56 -0.36
CA ASP A 190 -14.13 -1.69 -0.25
C ASP A 190 -13.57 -2.82 0.63
N GLY A 191 -14.22 -3.98 0.65
CA GLY A 191 -13.82 -5.12 1.47
C GLY A 191 -12.46 -5.75 1.13
N CYS A 192 -11.83 -5.35 0.01
CA CYS A 192 -10.49 -5.80 -0.37
C CYS A 192 -9.38 -4.89 0.17
N ASP A 193 -9.77 -3.68 0.66
CA ASP A 193 -8.88 -2.66 1.19
C ASP A 193 -8.78 -2.76 2.72
N THR A 194 -7.97 -1.90 3.30
CA THR A 194 -7.76 -1.79 4.74
C THR A 194 -7.76 -0.33 5.17
N VAL A 195 -8.44 0.00 6.24
CA VAL A 195 -8.24 1.26 6.97
C VAL A 195 -7.43 0.96 8.22
N LYS A 196 -6.35 1.70 8.41
CA LYS A 196 -5.46 1.55 9.56
C LYS A 196 -5.47 2.81 10.42
N PHE A 197 -5.51 2.61 11.73
CA PHE A 197 -5.32 3.64 12.75
C PHE A 197 -4.09 3.29 13.58
N VAL A 198 -3.06 4.12 13.51
CA VAL A 198 -1.92 4.05 14.43
C VAL A 198 -2.29 4.94 15.62
N CYS A 199 -2.57 4.31 16.77
CA CYS A 199 -3.13 4.95 17.94
C CYS A 199 -2.04 5.33 18.94
N GLY A 200 -1.95 6.60 19.29
CA GLY A 200 -1.23 7.09 20.45
C GLY A 200 -2.10 7.22 21.69
N GLN A 201 -1.52 7.70 22.79
CA GLN A 201 -2.28 8.01 23.99
C GLN A 201 -3.37 9.06 23.70
N GLY A 202 -4.62 8.74 24.11
CA GLY A 202 -5.76 9.64 23.93
C GLY A 202 -6.46 9.55 22.57
N ASP A 203 -5.94 8.83 21.60
CA ASP A 203 -6.50 8.73 20.25
C ASP A 203 -7.74 7.81 20.16
N LEU A 204 -7.85 6.83 21.04
CA LEU A 204 -8.86 5.77 20.93
C LEU A 204 -10.30 6.26 20.81
N PRO A 205 -10.77 7.28 21.58
CA PRO A 205 -12.11 7.82 21.39
C PRO A 205 -12.32 8.40 19.98
N ARG A 206 -11.29 9.01 19.40
CA ARG A 206 -11.34 9.59 18.06
C ARG A 206 -11.52 8.53 16.97
N VAL A 207 -10.98 7.32 17.17
CA VAL A 207 -11.21 6.18 16.25
C VAL A 207 -12.71 5.89 16.08
N LEU A 208 -13.49 5.87 17.18
CA LEU A 208 -14.95 5.63 17.12
C LEU A 208 -15.67 6.73 16.34
N GLU A 209 -15.29 7.97 16.55
CA GLU A 209 -15.89 9.11 15.85
C GLU A 209 -15.62 9.03 14.34
N VAL A 210 -14.36 8.82 13.96
CA VAL A 210 -13.95 8.71 12.56
C VAL A 210 -14.60 7.49 11.89
N ALA A 211 -14.61 6.34 12.55
CA ALA A 211 -15.23 5.14 12.00
C ALA A 211 -16.73 5.34 11.69
N ARG A 212 -17.46 6.08 12.54
CA ARG A 212 -18.86 6.45 12.28
C ARG A 212 -18.99 7.48 11.16
N GLN A 213 -18.15 8.53 11.16
CA GLN A 213 -18.18 9.58 10.15
C GLN A 213 -17.93 9.04 8.73
N LEU A 214 -17.11 8.02 8.62
CA LEU A 214 -16.71 7.41 7.34
C LEU A 214 -17.48 6.12 7.03
N ASP A 215 -18.41 5.70 7.89
CA ASP A 215 -19.20 4.47 7.74
C ASP A 215 -18.31 3.24 7.46
N LEU A 216 -17.27 3.06 8.29
CA LEU A 216 -16.29 1.99 8.10
C LEU A 216 -16.78 0.60 8.53
N PRO A 217 -17.51 0.44 9.67
CA PRO A 217 -17.92 -0.87 10.17
C PRO A 217 -18.72 -1.67 9.16
N GLY A 218 -18.25 -2.91 8.88
CA GLY A 218 -18.89 -3.85 7.93
C GLY A 218 -18.64 -3.54 6.46
N ARG A 219 -18.04 -2.41 6.13
CA ARG A 219 -17.72 -2.02 4.73
C ARG A 219 -16.25 -2.28 4.36
N VAL A 220 -15.34 -1.92 5.25
CA VAL A 220 -13.89 -2.05 5.04
C VAL A 220 -13.26 -2.68 6.28
N PRO A 221 -12.33 -3.62 6.14
CA PRO A 221 -11.50 -4.08 7.24
C PRO A 221 -10.77 -2.93 7.95
N VAL A 222 -10.88 -2.87 9.27
CA VAL A 222 -10.28 -1.81 10.09
C VAL A 222 -9.29 -2.42 11.06
N TYR A 223 -8.08 -1.88 11.08
CA TYR A 223 -7.00 -2.30 11.98
C TYR A 223 -6.58 -1.16 12.91
N LEU A 224 -6.41 -1.50 14.19
CA LEU A 224 -5.87 -0.61 15.21
C LEU A 224 -4.49 -1.13 15.61
N SER A 225 -3.47 -0.32 15.39
CA SER A 225 -2.09 -0.61 15.79
C SER A 225 -1.64 0.39 16.86
N PRO A 226 -0.90 -0.04 17.89
CA PRO A 226 -0.32 0.89 18.84
C PRO A 226 0.80 1.71 18.17
N CYS A 227 0.85 3.01 18.47
CA CYS A 227 2.05 3.79 18.25
C CYS A 227 3.14 3.22 19.17
N PHE A 228 4.21 2.70 18.57
CA PHE A 228 5.26 1.98 19.30
C PHE A 228 5.90 2.87 20.38
N GLY A 229 5.90 2.38 21.62
CA GLY A 229 6.48 3.10 22.76
C GLY A 229 5.59 4.21 23.36
N ASP A 230 4.41 4.49 22.78
CA ASP A 230 3.49 5.53 23.28
C ASP A 230 2.26 4.94 23.98
N ILE A 231 1.68 3.87 23.46
CA ILE A 231 0.54 3.17 24.06
C ILE A 231 0.78 1.66 24.11
N GLU A 232 0.40 1.05 25.24
CA GLU A 232 0.48 -0.40 25.38
C GLU A 232 -0.57 -1.11 24.50
N PRO A 233 -0.20 -2.18 23.79
CA PRO A 233 -1.14 -2.93 22.94
C PRO A 233 -2.37 -3.44 23.68
N ALA A 234 -2.22 -3.81 24.97
CA ALA A 234 -3.32 -4.25 25.84
C ALA A 234 -4.40 -3.18 25.95
N ARG A 235 -4.02 -1.89 25.99
CA ARG A 235 -4.98 -0.78 26.12
C ARG A 235 -5.91 -0.66 24.92
N ILE A 236 -5.41 -0.99 23.70
CA ILE A 236 -6.26 -1.06 22.50
C ILE A 236 -7.30 -2.16 22.65
N VAL A 237 -6.89 -3.35 23.11
CA VAL A 237 -7.79 -4.51 23.29
C VAL A 237 -8.85 -4.20 24.33
N GLU A 238 -8.47 -3.63 25.48
CA GLU A 238 -9.40 -3.20 26.54
C GLU A 238 -10.43 -2.21 25.99
N PHE A 239 -9.99 -1.19 25.26
CA PHE A 239 -10.87 -0.21 24.66
C PHE A 239 -11.85 -0.84 23.65
N MET A 240 -11.38 -1.78 22.83
CA MET A 240 -12.23 -2.52 21.90
C MET A 240 -13.29 -3.34 22.64
N GLN A 241 -12.95 -3.97 23.77
CA GLN A 241 -13.89 -4.73 24.61
C GLN A 241 -14.93 -3.80 25.25
N GLU A 242 -14.50 -2.71 25.89
CA GLU A 242 -15.35 -1.69 26.51
C GLU A 242 -16.40 -1.12 25.53
N ASN A 243 -15.99 -0.92 24.26
CA ASN A 243 -16.81 -0.29 23.23
C ASN A 243 -17.43 -1.29 22.23
N ARG A 244 -17.28 -2.61 22.48
CA ARG A 244 -17.82 -3.69 21.63
C ARG A 244 -17.45 -3.53 20.15
N MET A 245 -16.20 -3.21 19.88
CA MET A 245 -15.70 -2.96 18.53
C MET A 245 -15.44 -4.27 17.77
N THR A 246 -16.49 -5.08 17.56
CA THR A 246 -16.41 -6.38 16.87
C THR A 246 -16.08 -6.27 15.39
N TRP A 247 -16.09 -5.06 14.85
CA TRP A 247 -15.80 -4.71 13.46
C TRP A 247 -14.32 -4.33 13.22
N ALA A 248 -13.54 -4.18 14.29
CA ALA A 248 -12.14 -3.79 14.22
C ALA A 248 -11.23 -4.95 14.67
N THR A 249 -9.99 -4.93 14.19
CA THR A 249 -8.94 -5.89 14.50
C THR A 249 -7.79 -5.18 15.19
N ALA A 250 -7.39 -5.63 16.39
CA ALA A 250 -6.15 -5.19 17.02
C ALA A 250 -4.97 -5.86 16.32
N GLN A 251 -3.93 -5.09 16.01
CA GLN A 251 -2.73 -5.58 15.35
C GLN A 251 -1.49 -4.96 15.97
N VAL A 252 -0.41 -5.70 16.05
CA VAL A 252 0.91 -5.19 16.41
C VAL A 252 1.80 -5.17 15.17
N GLN A 253 2.76 -4.27 15.14
CA GLN A 253 3.75 -4.17 14.07
C GLN A 253 4.73 -5.32 14.18
N LEU A 254 4.55 -6.39 13.39
CA LEU A 254 5.35 -7.63 13.49
C LEU A 254 6.84 -7.36 13.33
N HIS A 255 7.24 -6.46 12.42
CA HIS A 255 8.64 -6.13 12.21
C HIS A 255 9.28 -5.53 13.47
N LYS A 256 8.56 -4.74 14.27
CA LYS A 256 9.05 -4.19 15.55
C LYS A 256 9.23 -5.26 16.62
N VAL A 257 8.48 -6.37 16.53
CA VAL A 257 8.61 -7.51 17.45
C VAL A 257 9.74 -8.43 17.03
N ILE A 258 9.87 -8.68 15.71
CA ILE A 258 10.86 -9.64 15.19
C ILE A 258 12.25 -9.00 15.12
N TRP A 259 12.34 -7.73 14.75
CA TRP A 259 13.59 -6.99 14.59
C TRP A 259 13.52 -5.62 15.31
N PRO A 260 13.49 -5.62 16.66
CA PRO A 260 13.23 -4.38 17.42
C PRO A 260 14.30 -3.29 17.21
N ASP A 261 15.54 -3.69 16.86
CA ASP A 261 16.67 -2.79 16.70
C ASP A 261 17.03 -2.50 15.23
N VAL A 262 16.20 -2.94 14.27
CA VAL A 262 16.46 -2.76 12.83
C VAL A 262 15.49 -1.75 12.24
N GLU A 263 16.04 -0.69 11.66
CA GLU A 263 15.24 0.43 11.11
C GLU A 263 14.97 0.30 9.59
N ARG A 264 15.77 -0.50 8.86
CA ARG A 264 15.72 -0.57 7.39
C ARG A 264 15.75 -2.00 6.90
N GLY A 265 15.10 -2.25 5.76
CA GLY A 265 15.12 -3.55 5.10
C GLY A 265 14.30 -4.64 5.79
N VAL A 266 13.41 -4.25 6.72
CA VAL A 266 12.57 -5.16 7.51
C VAL A 266 11.11 -4.75 7.49
#